data_40d629bb77844b66b2f92654b4a179f3
#
_entry.id   40d629bb77844b66b2f92654b4a179f3
#
_cell.length_a   1.000
_cell.length_b   1.000
_cell.length_c   1.000
_cell.angle_alpha   90.00
_cell.angle_beta   90.00
_cell.angle_gamma   90.00
#
_symmetry.space_group_name_H-M   'P 1'
#
loop_
_entity.id
_entity.type
_entity.pdbx_description
1 polymer ?
#
loop_
_entity_poly.entity_id
_entity_poly.type
_entity_poly.pdbx_seq_one_letter_code
_entity_poly.pdbx_strand_id
1 'polypeptide(L)'
;SSAKVSPDSGFGQILTYVNHHYTEKLSPAALSAQFGYHEAYFCRRFRELTGITFSEYVRALRMEYAQKLLKESEDEVGTVAWKCGYPDGSYFTREFRKMYGFTPSQFRRMAR
;
A
#
# COMPACT_ATOMS: atom_id res chain seq x y z
N SER A 1 3.14 -19.63 21.45
CA SER A 1 3.38 -19.71 21.01
C SER A 1 4.01 -19.66 20.44
N SER A 2 4.11 -19.98 20.51
CA SER A 2 4.67 -20.11 19.98
C SER A 2 5.09 -19.93 19.20
N ALA A 3 4.86 -20.37 19.33
CA ALA A 3 5.37 -20.33 18.24
C ALA A 3 5.71 -19.25 17.86
N LYS A 4 5.47 -18.84 18.41
CA LYS A 4 5.75 -17.85 18.05
C LYS A 4 6.93 -17.31 17.85
N VAL A 5 7.88 -17.88 18.24
CA VAL A 5 9.16 -17.40 17.78
C VAL A 5 9.51 -18.16 16.53
N SER A 6 8.93 -17.71 15.45
CA SER A 6 9.26 -18.27 14.14
C SER A 6 10.40 -17.45 13.56
N PRO A 7 11.12 -17.99 12.56
CA PRO A 7 12.12 -17.19 11.86
C PRO A 7 11.56 -15.92 11.24
N ASP A 8 10.24 -15.82 11.13
CA ASP A 8 9.58 -14.69 10.49
C ASP A 8 9.09 -13.65 11.48
N SER A 9 9.38 -13.80 12.77
CA SER A 9 8.87 -12.87 13.78
C SER A 9 9.34 -11.44 13.50
N GLY A 10 10.60 -11.27 13.09
CA GLY A 10 11.11 -9.96 12.70
C GLY A 10 10.45 -9.44 11.44
N PHE A 11 10.09 -10.33 10.53
CA PHE A 11 9.42 -9.93 9.30
C PHE A 11 7.97 -9.51 9.58
N GLY A 12 7.34 -10.07 10.61
CA GLY A 12 6.03 -9.62 11.04
C GLY A 12 6.03 -8.15 11.43
N GLN A 13 7.13 -7.67 12.01
CA GLN A 13 7.28 -6.25 12.34
C GLN A 13 7.32 -5.39 11.08
N ILE A 14 7.88 -5.92 10.00
CA ILE A 14 7.89 -5.20 8.71
C ILE A 14 6.47 -5.03 8.20
N LEU A 15 5.66 -6.08 8.25
CA LEU A 15 4.27 -6.01 7.82
C LEU A 15 3.50 -4.98 8.64
N THR A 16 3.70 -4.99 9.96
CA THR A 16 3.07 -4.01 10.85
C THR A 16 3.50 -2.59 10.47
N TYR A 17 4.80 -2.40 10.23
CA TYR A 17 5.32 -1.10 9.83
C TYR A 17 4.67 -0.62 8.52
N VAL A 18 4.62 -1.49 7.52
CA VAL A 18 4.02 -1.16 6.23
C VAL A 18 2.55 -0.79 6.39
N ASN A 19 1.81 -1.53 7.20
CA ASN A 19 0.40 -1.27 7.43
C ASN A 19 0.15 0.09 8.10
N HIS A 20 1.13 0.62 8.81
CA HIS A 20 1.00 1.93 9.49
C HIS A 20 1.65 3.07 8.71
N HIS A 21 2.44 2.77 7.68
CA HIS A 21 3.22 3.80 6.97
C HIS A 21 3.05 3.77 5.46
N TYR A 22 2.04 3.07 4.95
CA TYR A 22 1.90 2.86 3.50
C TYR A 22 1.64 4.15 2.72
N THR A 23 1.18 5.21 3.38
CA THR A 23 0.97 6.50 2.71
C THR A 23 2.25 7.30 2.58
N GLU A 24 3.33 6.86 3.22
CA GLU A 24 4.64 7.50 3.13
C GLU A 24 5.44 6.88 1.99
N LYS A 25 6.57 7.51 1.67
CA LYS A 25 7.44 6.98 0.63
C LYS A 25 8.17 5.75 1.16
N LEU A 26 7.80 4.60 0.65
CA LEU A 26 8.38 3.32 1.04
C LEU A 26 9.06 2.66 -0.15
N SER A 27 10.15 1.94 0.11
CA SER A 27 10.80 1.14 -0.92
C SER A 27 11.37 -0.14 -0.31
N PRO A 28 11.46 -1.22 -1.10
CA PRO A 28 12.10 -2.44 -0.60
C PRO A 28 13.54 -2.20 -0.16
N ALA A 29 14.29 -1.36 -0.90
CA ALA A 29 15.69 -1.08 -0.55
C ALA A 29 15.79 -0.42 0.81
N ALA A 30 14.99 0.62 1.07
CA ALA A 30 15.05 1.34 2.33
C ALA A 30 14.58 0.47 3.50
N LEU A 31 13.48 -0.26 3.31
CA LEU A 31 12.94 -1.07 4.38
C LEU A 31 13.82 -2.26 4.70
N SER A 32 14.36 -2.94 3.69
CA SER A 32 15.25 -4.05 3.93
C SER A 32 16.47 -3.60 4.73
N ALA A 33 17.05 -2.45 4.38
CA ALA A 33 18.18 -1.90 5.11
C ALA A 33 17.81 -1.56 6.55
N GLN A 34 16.63 -0.96 6.74
CA GLN A 34 16.17 -0.56 8.06
C GLN A 34 16.02 -1.74 9.00
N PHE A 35 15.56 -2.87 8.49
CA PHE A 35 15.30 -4.06 9.29
C PHE A 35 16.42 -5.11 9.22
N GLY A 36 17.53 -4.81 8.53
CA GLY A 36 18.70 -5.65 8.53
C GLY A 36 18.63 -6.85 7.57
N TYR A 37 17.89 -6.74 6.48
CA TYR A 37 17.77 -7.78 5.48
C TYR A 37 18.41 -7.37 4.17
N HIS A 38 18.89 -8.34 3.40
CA HIS A 38 19.23 -8.11 2.00
C HIS A 38 17.95 -7.86 1.22
N GLU A 39 18.01 -6.94 0.27
CA GLU A 39 16.82 -6.57 -0.50
C GLU A 39 16.21 -7.76 -1.23
N ALA A 40 17.04 -8.60 -1.85
CA ALA A 40 16.54 -9.77 -2.57
C ALA A 40 15.78 -10.73 -1.66
N TYR A 41 16.31 -10.97 -0.47
CA TYR A 41 15.63 -11.81 0.53
C TYR A 41 14.32 -11.17 0.97
N PHE A 42 14.36 -9.86 1.23
CA PHE A 42 13.17 -9.10 1.64
C PHE A 42 12.05 -9.27 0.63
N CYS A 43 12.34 -9.04 -0.66
CA CYS A 43 11.32 -9.13 -1.70
C CYS A 43 10.75 -10.53 -1.83
N ARG A 44 11.62 -11.55 -1.80
CA ARG A 44 11.18 -12.93 -1.90
C ARG A 44 10.32 -13.32 -0.71
N ARG A 45 10.80 -12.98 0.50
CA ARG A 45 10.09 -13.37 1.72
C ARG A 45 8.76 -12.65 1.84
N PHE A 46 8.73 -11.37 1.44
CA PHE A 46 7.49 -10.60 1.47
C PHE A 46 6.43 -11.29 0.59
N ARG A 47 6.82 -11.68 -0.62
CA ARG A 47 5.91 -12.35 -1.52
C ARG A 47 5.47 -13.73 -1.01
N GLU A 48 6.37 -14.45 -0.38
CA GLU A 48 6.03 -15.74 0.22
C GLU A 48 4.99 -15.61 1.32
N LEU A 49 5.14 -14.57 2.16
CA LEU A 49 4.25 -14.39 3.30
C LEU A 49 2.91 -13.76 2.92
N THR A 50 2.88 -12.87 1.96
CA THR A 50 1.66 -12.14 1.61
C THR A 50 1.00 -12.66 0.34
N GLY A 51 1.72 -13.40 -0.49
CA GLY A 51 1.21 -13.90 -1.76
C GLY A 51 1.34 -12.92 -2.91
N ILE A 52 1.75 -11.69 -2.64
CA ILE A 52 1.89 -10.65 -3.67
C ILE A 52 3.19 -9.88 -3.43
N THR A 53 3.60 -9.11 -4.44
CA THR A 53 4.82 -8.32 -4.31
C THR A 53 4.61 -7.17 -3.33
N PHE A 54 5.73 -6.61 -2.85
CA PHE A 54 5.69 -5.45 -1.98
C PHE A 54 4.94 -4.29 -2.64
N SER A 55 5.23 -4.01 -3.91
CA SER A 55 4.57 -2.92 -4.63
C SER A 55 3.07 -3.14 -4.74
N GLU A 56 2.66 -4.37 -5.03
CA GLU A 56 1.23 -4.70 -5.10
C GLU A 56 0.54 -4.55 -3.76
N TYR A 57 1.23 -4.95 -2.70
CA TYR A 57 0.69 -4.86 -1.34
C TYR A 57 0.45 -3.40 -0.94
N VAL A 58 1.47 -2.55 -1.15
CA VAL A 58 1.34 -1.12 -0.81
C VAL A 58 0.26 -0.47 -1.65
N ARG A 59 0.22 -0.79 -2.94
CA ARG A 59 -0.82 -0.23 -3.82
C ARG A 59 -2.21 -0.61 -3.35
N ALA A 60 -2.40 -1.87 -2.95
CA ALA A 60 -3.71 -2.32 -2.47
C ALA A 60 -4.15 -1.53 -1.24
N LEU A 61 -3.24 -1.32 -0.29
CA LEU A 61 -3.56 -0.54 0.90
C LEU A 61 -3.92 0.90 0.56
N ARG A 62 -3.14 1.53 -0.32
CA ARG A 62 -3.38 2.91 -0.73
C ARG A 62 -4.71 3.06 -1.44
N MET A 63 -5.05 2.09 -2.29
CA MET A 63 -6.30 2.15 -3.05
C MET A 63 -7.51 1.89 -2.18
N GLU A 64 -7.40 1.03 -1.17
CA GLU A 64 -8.47 0.85 -0.19
C GLU A 64 -8.76 2.14 0.56
N TYR A 65 -7.68 2.82 0.98
CA TYR A 65 -7.84 4.10 1.67
C TYR A 65 -8.47 5.14 0.75
N ALA A 66 -8.07 5.14 -0.52
CA ALA A 66 -8.65 6.04 -1.52
C ALA A 66 -10.16 5.80 -1.66
N GLN A 67 -10.58 4.55 -1.74
CA GLN A 67 -12.01 4.24 -1.80
C GLN A 67 -12.75 4.81 -0.60
N LYS A 68 -12.17 4.64 0.59
CA LYS A 68 -12.78 5.16 1.82
C LYS A 68 -12.94 6.68 1.75
N LEU A 69 -11.89 7.38 1.35
CA LEU A 69 -11.94 8.84 1.25
C LEU A 69 -12.93 9.30 0.19
N LEU A 70 -12.98 8.61 -0.94
CA LEU A 70 -13.91 8.98 -2.00
C LEU A 70 -15.37 8.82 -1.55
N LYS A 71 -15.63 7.85 -0.71
CA LYS A 71 -16.99 7.63 -0.19
C LYS A 71 -17.34 8.57 0.95
N GLU A 72 -16.38 8.84 1.84
CA GLU A 72 -16.66 9.46 3.12
C GLU A 72 -16.25 10.92 3.24
N SER A 73 -15.48 11.46 2.29
CA SER A 73 -15.05 12.85 2.36
C SER A 73 -15.47 13.61 1.11
N GLU A 74 -15.37 14.96 1.21
CA GLU A 74 -15.62 15.83 0.08
C GLU A 74 -14.31 16.28 -0.57
N ASP A 75 -13.19 15.66 -0.22
CA ASP A 75 -11.89 16.04 -0.77
C ASP A 75 -11.86 15.88 -2.28
N GLU A 76 -11.20 16.81 -2.95
CA GLU A 76 -10.96 16.70 -4.38
C GLU A 76 -10.07 15.49 -4.66
N VAL A 77 -10.18 14.94 -5.87
CA VAL A 77 -9.43 13.74 -6.25
C VAL A 77 -7.93 13.92 -6.04
N GLY A 78 -7.39 15.11 -6.37
CA GLY A 78 -5.97 15.38 -6.14
C GLY A 78 -5.58 15.30 -4.67
N THR A 79 -6.46 15.79 -3.80
CA THR A 79 -6.24 15.71 -2.35
C THR A 79 -6.30 14.28 -1.87
N VAL A 80 -7.26 13.50 -2.36
CA VAL A 80 -7.36 12.08 -2.04
C VAL A 80 -6.07 11.35 -2.44
N ALA A 81 -5.59 11.62 -3.66
CA ALA A 81 -4.36 11.01 -4.15
C ALA A 81 -3.19 11.30 -3.20
N TRP A 82 -3.04 12.56 -2.82
CA TRP A 82 -1.96 12.98 -1.95
C TRP A 82 -2.04 12.30 -0.58
N LYS A 83 -3.24 12.25 0.00
CA LYS A 83 -3.44 11.62 1.31
C LYS A 83 -3.13 10.13 1.28
N CYS A 84 -3.32 9.49 0.14
CA CYS A 84 -3.05 8.06 -0.01
C CYS A 84 -1.58 7.76 -0.30
N GLY A 85 -0.76 8.80 -0.51
CA GLY A 85 0.66 8.60 -0.77
C GLY A 85 1.07 8.77 -2.22
N TYR A 86 0.20 9.32 -3.06
CA TYR A 86 0.51 9.55 -4.47
C TYR A 86 0.72 11.05 -4.69
N PRO A 87 1.95 11.46 -5.01
CA PRO A 87 2.22 12.89 -5.24
C PRO A 87 1.64 13.40 -6.56
N ASP A 88 1.33 12.51 -7.50
CA ASP A 88 0.82 12.86 -8.82
C ASP A 88 -0.59 12.32 -8.98
N GLY A 89 -1.57 13.23 -9.08
CA GLY A 89 -2.96 12.85 -9.21
C GLY A 89 -3.28 12.15 -10.52
N SER A 90 -2.54 12.46 -11.59
CA SER A 90 -2.74 11.78 -12.88
C SER A 90 -2.32 10.33 -12.81
N TYR A 91 -1.18 10.06 -12.19
CA TYR A 91 -0.71 8.70 -11.98
C TYR A 91 -1.68 7.92 -11.10
N PHE A 92 -2.13 8.55 -10.00
CA PHE A 92 -3.13 7.95 -9.12
C PHE A 92 -4.39 7.57 -9.89
N THR A 93 -4.91 8.48 -10.70
CA THR A 93 -6.13 8.24 -11.47
C THR A 93 -5.97 7.04 -12.39
N ARG A 94 -4.83 6.95 -13.09
CA ARG A 94 -4.56 5.81 -13.97
C ARG A 94 -4.50 4.50 -13.21
N GLU A 95 -3.80 4.49 -12.07
CA GLU A 95 -3.66 3.27 -11.28
C GLU A 95 -4.98 2.86 -10.65
N PHE A 96 -5.77 3.82 -10.19
CA PHE A 96 -7.09 3.54 -9.62
C PHE A 96 -7.99 2.91 -10.69
N ARG A 97 -8.04 3.51 -11.88
CA ARG A 97 -8.87 3.01 -12.96
C ARG A 97 -8.41 1.61 -13.40
N LYS A 98 -7.10 1.40 -13.44
CA LYS A 98 -6.54 0.10 -13.82
C LYS A 98 -6.98 -0.99 -12.85
N MET A 99 -7.03 -0.67 -11.57
CA MET A 99 -7.39 -1.64 -10.54
C MET A 99 -8.90 -1.89 -10.46
N TYR A 100 -9.71 -0.84 -10.57
CA TYR A 100 -11.15 -0.94 -10.31
C TYR A 100 -12.04 -0.77 -11.54
N GLY A 101 -11.50 -0.35 -12.67
CA GLY A 101 -12.28 -0.16 -13.89
C GLY A 101 -12.97 1.18 -14.00
N PHE A 102 -12.89 2.03 -12.98
CA PHE A 102 -13.53 3.34 -12.96
C PHE A 102 -12.52 4.37 -12.49
N THR A 103 -12.68 5.63 -12.95
CA THR A 103 -11.87 6.71 -12.39
C THR A 103 -12.33 7.01 -10.97
N PRO A 104 -11.47 7.67 -10.16
CA PRO A 104 -11.90 8.06 -8.82
C PRO A 104 -13.18 8.87 -8.79
N SER A 105 -13.34 9.82 -9.73
CA SER A 105 -14.55 10.63 -9.81
C SER A 105 -15.78 9.79 -10.12
N GLN A 106 -15.66 8.84 -11.05
CA GLN A 106 -16.74 7.94 -11.38
C GLN A 106 -17.09 7.05 -10.18
N PHE A 107 -16.07 6.53 -9.51
CA PHE A 107 -16.27 5.70 -8.33
C PHE A 107 -17.03 6.46 -7.26
N ARG A 108 -16.66 7.71 -7.00
CA ARG A 108 -17.34 8.53 -5.99
C ARG A 108 -18.81 8.69 -6.31
N ARG A 109 -19.12 9.00 -7.57
CA ARG A 109 -20.53 9.16 -7.98
C ARG A 109 -21.33 7.86 -7.81
N MET A 110 -20.71 6.73 -8.11
CA MET A 110 -21.38 5.43 -8.00
C MET A 110 -21.58 5.01 -6.55
N ALA A 111 -20.68 5.44 -5.67
CA ALA A 111 -20.71 5.02 -4.27
C ALA A 111 -21.62 5.86 -3.39
N ARG A 112 -22.21 6.94 -3.95
CA ARG A 112 -23.06 7.87 -3.19
C ARG A 112 -24.51 7.87 -3.64
#